data_178855ac60bffa3c4ae3ba85677d65f2
#
_entry.id   178855ac60bffa3c4ae3ba85677d65f2
#
_cell.length_a   1.000
_cell.length_b   1.000
_cell.length_c   1.000
_cell.angle_alpha   90.00
_cell.angle_beta   90.00
_cell.angle_gamma   90.00
#
_symmetry.space_group_name_H-M   'P 1'
#
loop_
_entity.id
_entity.type
_entity.pdbx_description
1 polymer ?
#
loop_
_entity_poly.entity_id
_entity_poly.type
_entity_poly.pdbx_seq_one_letter_code
_entity_poly.pdbx_strand_id
1 'polypeptide(L)' 'MKEMLETIIKTIVDSPDKVKIDIAETENTNIYELHVGEGEVGMVIGKQGKNISAIRTLLSAATAKAGGKRSLLEIIE' A
#
# COMPACT_ATOMS: atom_id res chain seq x y z
N MET A 1 -4.89 -4.92 -7.95
CA MET A 1 -4.63 -4.21 -6.67
C MET A 1 -3.15 -3.92 -6.44
N LYS A 2 -2.32 -4.93 -6.57
CA LYS A 2 -0.88 -4.74 -6.35
C LYS A 2 -0.31 -3.64 -7.26
N GLU A 3 -0.65 -3.68 -8.55
CA GLU A 3 -0.16 -2.71 -9.53
C GLU A 3 -0.64 -1.30 -9.22
N MET A 4 -1.88 -1.17 -8.78
CA MET A 4 -2.43 0.11 -8.36
C MET A 4 -1.65 0.69 -7.20
N LEU A 5 -1.38 -0.12 -6.17
CA LEU A 5 -0.61 0.29 -5.01
C LEU A 5 0.81 0.67 -5.39
N GLU A 6 1.47 -0.12 -6.24
CA GLU A 6 2.82 0.19 -6.72
C GLU A 6 2.86 1.55 -7.40
N THR A 7 1.89 1.82 -8.28
CA THR A 7 1.82 3.08 -9.01
C THR A 7 1.67 4.27 -8.07
N ILE A 8 0.76 4.15 -7.10
CA ILE A 8 0.52 5.21 -6.13
C ILE A 8 1.78 5.47 -5.29
N ILE A 9 2.37 4.42 -4.75
CA ILE A 9 3.54 4.55 -3.87
C ILE A 9 4.75 5.10 -4.63
N LYS A 10 4.99 4.61 -5.84
CA LYS A 10 6.11 5.09 -6.67
C LYS A 10 5.98 6.56 -7.04
N THR A 11 4.76 7.08 -7.05
CA THR A 11 4.52 8.50 -7.31
C THR A 11 4.91 9.37 -6.12
N ILE A 12 4.86 8.81 -4.91
CA ILE A 12 5.07 9.56 -3.65
C ILE A 12 6.53 9.55 -3.19
N VAL A 13 7.23 8.41 -3.36
CA VAL A 13 8.58 8.23 -2.81
C VAL A 13 9.66 8.77 -3.74
N ASP A 14 10.85 9.02 -3.19
CA ASP A 14 12.00 9.51 -3.96
C ASP A 14 12.75 8.38 -4.69
N SER A 15 12.63 7.16 -4.19
CA SER A 15 13.33 5.99 -4.76
C SER A 15 12.32 4.95 -5.22
N PRO A 16 11.64 5.19 -6.36
CA PRO A 16 10.60 4.27 -6.83
C PRO A 16 11.13 2.87 -7.15
N ASP A 17 12.40 2.74 -7.49
CA ASP A 17 13.04 1.46 -7.75
C ASP A 17 13.18 0.58 -6.49
N LYS A 18 13.01 1.17 -5.31
CA LYS A 18 13.06 0.45 -4.03
C LYS A 18 11.70 -0.03 -3.56
N VAL A 19 10.64 0.35 -4.25
CA VAL A 19 9.28 -0.06 -3.87
C VAL A 19 9.07 -1.53 -4.20
N LYS A 20 8.62 -2.29 -3.21
CA LYS A 20 8.31 -3.70 -3.37
C LYS A 20 7.06 -4.02 -2.56
N ILE A 21 6.14 -4.76 -3.16
CA ILE A 21 4.92 -5.19 -2.48
C ILE A 21 4.84 -6.70 -2.55
N ASP A 22 4.78 -7.33 -1.38
CA ASP A 22 4.53 -8.76 -1.25
C ASP A 22 3.09 -8.95 -0.80
N ILE A 23 2.49 -10.05 -1.21
CA ILE A 23 1.12 -10.37 -0.83
C ILE A 23 1.13 -11.60 0.05
N ALA A 24 0.62 -11.44 1.27
CA ALA A 24 0.38 -12.55 2.19
C ALA A 24 -1.11 -12.81 2.22
N GLU A 25 -1.52 -14.00 1.83
CA GLU A 25 -2.93 -14.34 1.72
C GLU A 25 -3.38 -15.20 2.89
N THR A 26 -4.49 -14.79 3.51
CA THR A 26 -5.17 -15.61 4.50
C THR A 26 -6.52 -16.04 3.93
N GLU A 27 -7.31 -16.80 4.68
CA GLU A 27 -8.64 -17.22 4.24
C GLU A 27 -9.55 -16.03 3.95
N ASN A 28 -9.45 -14.98 4.76
CA ASN A 28 -10.36 -13.82 4.69
C ASN A 28 -9.74 -12.53 4.21
N THR A 29 -8.42 -12.47 4.08
CA THR A 29 -7.73 -11.21 3.85
C THR A 29 -6.52 -11.38 2.96
N ASN A 30 -6.30 -10.43 2.06
CA ASN A 30 -5.04 -10.26 1.34
C ASN A 30 -4.28 -9.13 2.03
N ILE A 31 -3.09 -9.45 2.51
CA ILE A 31 -2.23 -8.47 3.19
C ILE A 31 -1.15 -8.02 2.20
N TYR A 32 -1.16 -6.74 1.87
CA TYR A 32 -0.15 -6.14 1.01
C TYR A 32 0.96 -5.58 1.88
N GLU A 33 2.12 -6.22 1.82
CA GLU A 33 3.28 -5.85 2.64
C GLU A 33 4.18 -4.95 1.82
N LEU A 34 4.21 -3.68 2.18
CA LEU A 34 4.93 -2.64 1.44
C LEU A 34 6.32 -2.43 1.99
N HIS A 35 7.31 -2.48 1.10
CA HIS A 35 8.70 -2.11 1.38
C HIS A 35 9.05 -0.89 0.54
N VAL A 36 9.72 0.07 1.14
CA VAL A 36 10.21 1.27 0.46
C VAL A 36 11.67 1.49 0.80
N GLY A 37 12.30 2.46 0.15
CA GLY A 37 13.69 2.80 0.41
C GLY A 37 13.91 3.30 1.83
N GLU A 38 15.13 3.17 2.32
CA GLU A 38 15.50 3.62 3.66
C GLU A 38 15.14 5.09 3.84
N GLY A 39 14.49 5.39 4.95
CA GLY A 39 14.08 6.75 5.27
C GLY A 39 12.84 7.26 4.55
N GLU A 40 12.20 6.44 3.73
CA GLU A 40 11.05 6.89 2.93
C GLU A 40 9.68 6.51 3.48
N VAL A 41 9.63 5.78 4.58
CA VAL A 41 8.37 5.39 5.21
C VAL A 41 7.53 6.62 5.55
N GLY A 42 8.16 7.68 6.03
CA GLY A 42 7.46 8.93 6.36
C GLY A 42 6.74 9.55 5.19
N MET A 43 7.26 9.39 3.98
CA MET A 43 6.64 9.91 2.76
C MET A 43 5.33 9.17 2.45
N VAL A 44 5.32 7.87 2.71
CA VAL A 44 4.13 7.04 2.50
C VAL A 44 3.05 7.38 3.51
N ILE A 45 3.45 7.55 4.77
CA ILE A 45 2.52 7.91 5.84
C ILE A 45 1.95 9.31 5.60
N GLY A 46 2.84 10.24 5.26
CA GLY A 46 2.48 11.62 5.01
C GLY A 46 2.23 12.40 6.29
N LYS A 47 2.05 13.70 6.14
CA LYS A 47 1.81 14.59 7.27
C LYS A 47 0.52 14.18 7.99
N GLN A 48 0.63 13.91 9.29
CA GLN A 48 -0.51 13.51 10.12
C GLN A 48 -1.21 12.24 9.60
N GLY A 49 -0.49 11.40 8.87
CA GLY A 49 -1.04 10.16 8.34
C GLY A 49 -1.96 10.32 7.15
N LYS A 50 -1.96 11.48 6.50
CA LYS A 50 -2.91 11.75 5.42
C LYS A 50 -2.71 10.87 4.19
N ASN A 51 -1.46 10.60 3.82
CA ASN A 51 -1.20 9.78 2.65
C ASN A 51 -1.63 8.33 2.86
N ILE A 52 -1.22 7.74 3.97
CA ILE A 52 -1.56 6.34 4.24
C ILE A 52 -3.08 6.16 4.42
N SER A 53 -3.75 7.13 5.02
CA SER A 53 -5.20 7.10 5.17
C SER A 53 -5.91 7.12 3.82
N ALA A 54 -5.45 7.99 2.90
CA ALA A 54 -6.01 8.08 1.56
C ALA A 54 -5.76 6.79 0.77
N ILE A 55 -4.56 6.24 0.87
CA ILE A 55 -4.21 5.00 0.19
C ILE A 55 -5.09 3.85 0.67
N ARG A 56 -5.31 3.74 1.97
CA ARG A 56 -6.18 2.71 2.53
C ARG A 56 -7.62 2.87 2.08
N THR A 57 -8.10 4.10 1.96
CA THR A 57 -9.45 4.37 1.46
C THR A 57 -9.59 3.92 0.00
N LEU A 58 -8.61 4.25 -0.85
CA LEU A 58 -8.60 3.82 -2.24
C LEU A 58 -8.55 2.29 -2.36
N LEU A 59 -7.72 1.65 -1.54
CA LEU A 59 -7.58 0.20 -1.54
C LEU A 59 -8.91 -0.47 -1.14
N SER A 60 -9.57 0.06 -0.13
CA SER A 60 -10.86 -0.44 0.32
C SER A 60 -11.93 -0.31 -0.76
N ALA A 61 -11.98 0.85 -1.42
CA ALA A 61 -12.94 1.10 -2.50
C ALA A 61 -12.71 0.15 -3.70
N ALA A 62 -11.44 -0.03 -4.08
CA ALA A 62 -11.10 -0.91 -5.19
C ALA A 62 -11.43 -2.37 -4.86
N THR A 63 -11.20 -2.78 -3.63
CA THR A 63 -11.52 -4.13 -3.15
C THR A 63 -13.02 -4.39 -3.19
N ALA A 64 -13.80 -3.41 -2.73
CA ALA A 64 -15.25 -3.52 -2.77
C ALA A 64 -15.77 -3.68 -4.19
N LYS A 65 -15.22 -2.94 -5.13
CA LYS A 65 -15.60 -3.03 -6.53
C LYS A 65 -15.24 -4.39 -7.13
N ALA A 66 -14.08 -4.91 -6.79
CA ALA A 66 -13.62 -6.21 -7.30
C ALA A 66 -14.39 -7.40 -6.73
N GLY A 67 -15.03 -7.22 -5.57
CA GLY A 67 -15.80 -8.28 -4.93
C GLY A 67 -14.94 -9.36 -4.31
N GLY A 68 -13.68 -9.07 -4.03
CA GLY A 68 -12.77 -10.04 -3.47
C GLY A 68 -12.70 -10.02 -1.95
N LYS A 69 -11.69 -10.70 -1.43
CA LYS A 69 -11.39 -10.71 0.00
C LYS A 69 -11.02 -9.30 0.48
N ARG A 70 -11.16 -9.08 1.78
CA ARG A 70 -10.69 -7.86 2.41
C ARG A 70 -9.22 -7.63 2.09
N SER A 71 -8.85 -6.38 1.87
CA SER A 71 -7.45 -6.00 1.62
C SER A 71 -6.93 -5.17 2.79
N LEU A 72 -5.71 -5.46 3.21
CA LEU A 72 -5.03 -4.76 4.28
C LEU A 72 -3.66 -4.34 3.78
N LEU A 73 -3.25 -3.11 4.09
CA LEU A 73 -1.92 -2.62 3.75
C LEU A 73 -1.08 -2.50 5.01
N GLU A 74 0.10 -3.14 5.00
CA GLU A 74 1.08 -3.03 6.07
C GLU A 74 2.37 -2.45 5.51
N ILE A 75 2.97 -1.53 6.26
CA ILE A 75 4.29 -0.99 5.93
C ILE A 75 5.32 -1.77 6.73
N ILE A 76 6.25 -2.39 6.02
CA ILE A 76 7.29 -3.20 6.63
C ILE A 76 8.55 -2.35 6.77
N GLU A 77 9.03 -2.20 8.00
CA GLU A 77 10.27 -1.45 8.29
C GLU A 77 11.45 -2.39 8.60
#